data_cee2e35fc9260577a905504401d7aa79
#
_entry.id   cee2e35fc9260577a905504401d7aa79
#
_cell.length_a   1.000
_cell.length_b   1.000
_cell.length_c   1.000
_cell.angle_alpha   90.00
_cell.angle_beta   90.00
_cell.angle_gamma   90.00
#
_symmetry.space_group_name_H-M   'P 1'
#
loop_
_entity.id
_entity.type
_entity.pdbx_description
1 polymer ?
#
loop_
_entity_poly.entity_id
_entity_poly.type
_entity_poly.pdbx_seq_one_letter_code
_entity_poly.pdbx_strand_id
1 'polypeptide(L)'
;MRRVRWGLVVLAVALAAAQPATAAPARTEAALDAINDARASAGLRPLALSPALTRSSAAFAGHIMRTGVFAHAGTIQAAGGFRRLGECIAMHTGRAARPGWTVRRWLASPGHRPLLLSPGFRQAGAAAVQGRFNGRRSTVWVLQLGAR
;
A
#
# COMPACT_ATOMS: atom_id res chain seq x y z
N MET A 1 -65.74 9.37 14.02
CA MET A 1 -64.93 8.38 13.33
C MET A 1 -63.53 8.97 13.01
N ARG A 2 -62.50 8.65 13.79
CA ARG A 2 -61.14 9.15 13.61
C ARG A 2 -60.35 8.14 12.78
N ARG A 3 -59.84 8.54 11.60
CA ARG A 3 -59.01 7.70 10.75
C ARG A 3 -57.54 7.80 11.22
N VAL A 4 -56.97 6.69 11.72
CA VAL A 4 -55.58 6.55 12.07
C VAL A 4 -54.81 6.32 10.77
N ARG A 5 -53.90 7.25 10.43
CA ARG A 5 -52.96 7.11 9.28
C ARG A 5 -51.69 6.46 9.81
N TRP A 6 -51.44 5.22 9.37
CA TRP A 6 -50.18 4.51 9.60
C TRP A 6 -49.14 5.05 8.62
N GLY A 7 -48.16 5.77 9.14
CA GLY A 7 -46.99 6.18 8.34
C GLY A 7 -45.99 5.00 8.19
N LEU A 8 -45.76 4.59 6.96
CA LEU A 8 -44.67 3.65 6.65
C LEU A 8 -43.32 4.36 6.89
N VAL A 9 -42.59 3.92 7.90
CA VAL A 9 -41.17 4.28 8.08
C VAL A 9 -40.34 3.35 7.19
N VAL A 10 -39.86 3.87 6.06
CA VAL A 10 -38.92 3.14 5.21
C VAL A 10 -37.53 3.29 5.83
N LEU A 11 -37.05 2.23 6.46
CA LEU A 11 -35.68 2.15 6.98
C LEU A 11 -34.74 1.92 5.80
N ALA A 12 -34.04 2.97 5.35
CA ALA A 12 -33.03 2.87 4.34
C ALA A 12 -31.76 2.23 4.96
N VAL A 13 -31.57 0.94 4.73
CA VAL A 13 -30.33 0.23 5.06
C VAL A 13 -29.28 0.67 4.06
N ALA A 14 -28.36 1.53 4.49
CA ALA A 14 -27.18 1.90 3.71
C ALA A 14 -26.26 0.69 3.61
N LEU A 15 -26.29 -0.01 2.48
CA LEU A 15 -25.35 -1.08 2.14
C LEU A 15 -23.98 -0.45 1.97
N ALA A 16 -23.11 -0.58 2.98
CA ALA A 16 -21.70 -0.24 2.86
C ALA A 16 -21.08 -1.21 1.87
N ALA A 17 -20.83 -0.74 0.63
CA ALA A 17 -20.16 -1.53 -0.40
C ALA A 17 -18.76 -1.94 0.10
N ALA A 18 -18.60 -3.19 0.52
CA ALA A 18 -17.31 -3.79 0.78
C ALA A 18 -16.50 -3.75 -0.52
N GLN A 19 -15.34 -3.12 -0.49
CA GLN A 19 -14.40 -3.08 -1.63
C GLN A 19 -14.00 -4.53 -1.95
N PRO A 20 -14.07 -4.98 -3.21
CA PRO A 20 -13.75 -6.36 -3.55
C PRO A 20 -12.31 -6.69 -3.14
N ALA A 21 -12.14 -7.86 -2.52
CA ALA A 21 -10.84 -8.37 -2.06
C ALA A 21 -9.78 -8.48 -3.18
N THR A 22 -10.19 -8.44 -4.44
CA THR A 22 -9.32 -8.44 -5.64
C THR A 22 -8.56 -7.14 -5.88
N ALA A 23 -8.96 -6.03 -5.27
CA ALA A 23 -8.32 -4.73 -5.51
C ALA A 23 -6.93 -4.58 -4.85
N ALA A 24 -6.64 -5.30 -3.78
CA ALA A 24 -5.35 -5.21 -3.08
C ALA A 24 -4.20 -5.92 -3.84
N PRO A 25 -4.36 -7.16 -4.34
CA PRO A 25 -3.36 -7.80 -5.21
C PRO A 25 -3.06 -6.97 -6.46
N ALA A 26 -4.10 -6.52 -7.19
CA ALA A 26 -3.93 -5.72 -8.41
C ALA A 26 -3.14 -4.41 -8.18
N ARG A 27 -3.28 -3.77 -7.01
CA ARG A 27 -2.50 -2.57 -6.68
C ARG A 27 -1.04 -2.89 -6.41
N THR A 28 -0.76 -4.01 -5.74
CA THR A 28 0.60 -4.49 -5.48
C THR A 28 1.32 -4.79 -6.79
N GLU A 29 0.66 -5.53 -7.68
CA GLU A 29 1.18 -5.87 -9.01
C GLU A 29 1.47 -4.62 -9.83
N ALA A 30 0.51 -3.70 -9.95
CA ALA A 30 0.69 -2.45 -10.68
C ALA A 30 1.81 -1.55 -10.12
N ALA A 31 2.05 -1.60 -8.80
CA ALA A 31 3.19 -0.89 -8.22
C ALA A 31 4.52 -1.58 -8.58
N LEU A 32 4.55 -2.91 -8.54
CA LEU A 32 5.73 -3.69 -8.90
C LEU A 32 6.07 -3.55 -10.38
N ASP A 33 5.07 -3.57 -11.26
CA ASP A 33 5.25 -3.35 -12.71
C ASP A 33 5.87 -1.97 -12.98
N ALA A 34 5.33 -0.90 -12.38
CA ALA A 34 5.88 0.44 -12.53
C ALA A 34 7.32 0.58 -12.00
N ILE A 35 7.69 -0.17 -10.95
CA ILE A 35 9.07 -0.23 -10.46
C ILE A 35 9.95 -0.99 -11.45
N ASN A 36 9.47 -2.11 -11.97
CA ASN A 36 10.21 -2.96 -12.90
C ASN A 36 10.43 -2.26 -14.26
N ASP A 37 9.49 -1.45 -14.73
CA ASP A 37 9.67 -0.58 -15.91
C ASP A 37 10.82 0.41 -15.70
N ALA A 38 10.87 1.06 -14.52
CA ALA A 38 11.96 1.97 -14.19
C ALA A 38 13.30 1.23 -14.04
N ARG A 39 13.30 0.02 -13.49
CA ARG A 39 14.49 -0.82 -13.37
C ARG A 39 14.99 -1.28 -14.75
N ALA A 40 14.10 -1.70 -15.63
CA ALA A 40 14.44 -2.08 -17.02
C ALA A 40 15.06 -0.89 -17.76
N SER A 41 14.50 0.32 -17.63
CA SER A 41 15.07 1.54 -18.20
C SER A 41 16.47 1.89 -17.65
N ALA A 42 16.80 1.39 -16.45
CA ALA A 42 18.12 1.52 -15.83
C ALA A 42 19.04 0.31 -16.06
N GLY A 43 18.68 -0.65 -16.92
CA GLY A 43 19.46 -1.86 -17.20
C GLY A 43 19.51 -2.85 -16.03
N LEU A 44 18.56 -2.78 -15.10
CA LEU A 44 18.54 -3.61 -13.91
C LEU A 44 17.58 -4.80 -14.06
N ARG A 45 17.89 -5.91 -13.40
CA ARG A 45 16.98 -7.06 -13.33
C ARG A 45 15.69 -6.69 -12.63
N PRO A 46 14.53 -7.23 -13.04
CA PRO A 46 13.28 -7.01 -12.36
C PRO A 46 13.31 -7.59 -10.93
N LEU A 47 12.48 -7.02 -10.07
CA LEU A 47 12.17 -7.56 -8.75
C LEU A 47 11.06 -8.59 -8.89
N ALA A 48 11.22 -9.74 -8.24
CA ALA A 48 10.16 -10.73 -8.13
C ALA A 48 9.19 -10.36 -6.99
N LEU A 49 7.91 -10.64 -7.18
CA LEU A 49 6.90 -10.50 -6.14
C LEU A 49 7.20 -11.45 -4.97
N SER A 50 7.19 -10.93 -3.75
CA SER A 50 7.33 -11.71 -2.53
C SER A 50 6.06 -11.63 -1.68
N PRO A 51 5.30 -12.72 -1.53
CA PRO A 51 4.14 -12.73 -0.63
C PRO A 51 4.49 -12.39 0.82
N ALA A 52 5.69 -12.75 1.28
CA ALA A 52 6.16 -12.43 2.62
C ALA A 52 6.35 -10.91 2.82
N LEU A 53 6.99 -10.24 1.85
CA LEU A 53 7.15 -8.78 1.86
C LEU A 53 5.80 -8.07 1.68
N THR A 54 4.90 -8.61 0.86
CA THR A 54 3.55 -8.04 0.69
C THR A 54 2.75 -8.09 2.00
N ARG A 55 2.77 -9.21 2.71
CA ARG A 55 2.10 -9.33 4.02
C ARG A 55 2.70 -8.39 5.06
N SER A 56 4.03 -8.31 5.13
CA SER A 56 4.73 -7.40 6.04
C SER A 56 4.42 -5.93 5.72
N SER A 57 4.41 -5.55 4.43
CA SER A 57 4.02 -4.21 3.98
C SER A 57 2.57 -3.88 4.37
N ALA A 58 1.65 -4.83 4.21
CA ALA A 58 0.24 -4.63 4.58
C ALA A 58 0.07 -4.46 6.10
N ALA A 59 0.73 -5.29 6.88
CA ALA A 59 0.71 -5.19 8.34
C ALA A 59 1.26 -3.85 8.82
N PHE A 60 2.37 -3.38 8.23
CA PHE A 60 2.99 -2.12 8.62
C PHE A 60 2.19 -0.90 8.14
N ALA A 61 1.63 -0.91 6.93
CA ALA A 61 0.72 0.14 6.47
C ALA A 61 -0.52 0.26 7.37
N GLY A 62 -1.07 -0.88 7.82
CA GLY A 62 -2.13 -0.93 8.82
C GLY A 62 -1.71 -0.38 10.18
N HIS A 63 -0.49 -0.67 10.63
CA HIS A 63 0.07 -0.11 11.87
C HIS A 63 0.15 1.42 11.81
N ILE A 64 0.75 1.98 10.75
CA ILE A 64 0.82 3.42 10.52
C ILE A 64 -0.59 4.04 10.57
N MET A 65 -1.56 3.42 9.89
CA MET A 65 -2.93 3.93 9.84
C MET A 65 -3.61 3.95 11.21
N ARG A 66 -3.40 2.92 12.05
CA ARG A 66 -4.00 2.81 13.39
C ARG A 66 -3.33 3.71 14.42
N THR A 67 -2.02 3.84 14.37
CA THR A 67 -1.26 4.61 15.37
C THR A 67 -1.24 6.10 15.10
N GLY A 68 -1.50 6.51 13.84
CA GLY A 68 -1.36 7.91 13.43
C GLY A 68 0.10 8.39 13.40
N VAL A 69 1.07 7.48 13.41
CA VAL A 69 2.50 7.77 13.33
C VAL A 69 3.02 7.41 11.94
N PHE A 70 3.41 8.40 11.15
CA PHE A 70 3.98 8.20 9.81
C PHE A 70 5.51 8.24 9.91
N ALA A 71 6.11 7.08 10.15
CA ALA A 71 7.55 6.88 10.24
C ALA A 71 7.93 5.52 9.64
N HIS A 72 9.21 5.35 9.30
CA HIS A 72 9.74 4.05 8.88
C HIS A 72 9.70 3.02 10.02
N ALA A 73 9.63 1.74 9.66
CA ALA A 73 9.79 0.66 10.62
C ALA A 73 11.20 0.70 11.23
N GLY A 74 11.29 0.64 12.55
CA GLY A 74 12.59 0.44 13.22
C GLY A 74 13.24 -0.90 12.83
N THR A 75 12.40 -1.94 12.63
CA THR A 75 12.79 -3.25 12.09
C THR A 75 11.70 -3.75 11.16
N ILE A 76 12.07 -4.16 9.95
CA ILE A 76 11.13 -4.74 8.99
C ILE A 76 10.85 -6.20 9.37
N GLN A 77 9.59 -6.51 9.71
CA GLN A 77 9.15 -7.82 10.16
C GLN A 77 8.68 -8.69 8.98
N ALA A 78 9.59 -9.07 8.09
CA ALA A 78 9.28 -9.93 6.96
C ALA A 78 9.83 -11.34 7.17
N ALA A 79 8.96 -12.35 7.15
CA ALA A 79 9.37 -13.75 7.15
C ALA A 79 10.15 -14.10 5.85
N GLY A 80 11.11 -15.02 5.91
CA GLY A 80 11.76 -15.54 4.71
C GLY A 80 13.28 -15.40 4.64
N GLY A 81 13.94 -15.09 5.75
CA GLY A 81 15.41 -15.13 5.84
C GLY A 81 16.11 -14.11 4.95
N PHE A 82 15.57 -12.90 4.85
CA PHE A 82 16.20 -11.82 4.10
C PHE A 82 17.44 -11.31 4.86
N ARG A 83 18.58 -11.23 4.15
CA ARG A 83 19.83 -10.65 4.67
C ARG A 83 19.89 -9.13 4.47
N ARG A 84 19.14 -8.63 3.52
CA ARG A 84 19.03 -7.20 3.22
C ARG A 84 17.56 -6.85 3.03
N LEU A 85 17.13 -5.81 3.72
CA LEU A 85 15.79 -5.25 3.61
C LEU A 85 15.86 -3.75 3.37
N GLY A 86 14.87 -3.21 2.69
CA GLY A 86 14.68 -1.78 2.45
C GLY A 86 13.20 -1.44 2.47
N GLU A 87 12.87 -0.19 2.76
CA GLU A 87 11.49 0.25 2.87
C GLU A 87 11.28 1.61 2.22
N CYS A 88 10.19 1.74 1.49
CA CYS A 88 9.67 3.03 1.04
C CYS A 88 8.23 3.18 1.58
N ILE A 89 7.93 4.32 2.16
CA ILE A 89 6.59 4.67 2.60
C ILE A 89 6.08 5.93 1.90
N ALA A 90 4.77 6.00 1.67
CA ALA A 90 4.13 7.19 1.16
C ALA A 90 2.71 7.32 1.74
N MET A 91 2.25 8.55 1.88
CA MET A 91 0.89 8.83 2.27
C MET A 91 0.25 9.85 1.33
N HIS A 92 -1.01 9.58 0.98
CA HIS A 92 -1.82 10.46 0.15
C HIS A 92 -3.10 10.81 0.89
N THR A 93 -3.55 12.04 0.77
CA THR A 93 -4.87 12.45 1.22
C THR A 93 -5.93 11.81 0.29
N GLY A 94 -7.02 11.33 0.87
CA GLY A 94 -8.10 10.67 0.15
C GLY A 94 -7.91 9.17 -0.05
N ARG A 95 -8.81 8.56 -0.84
CA ARG A 95 -8.88 7.11 -1.07
C ARG A 95 -8.20 6.65 -2.37
N ALA A 96 -7.61 7.56 -3.14
CA ALA A 96 -7.01 7.19 -4.40
C ALA A 96 -5.71 6.41 -4.18
N ALA A 97 -5.78 5.09 -4.32
CA ALA A 97 -4.59 4.26 -4.44
C ALA A 97 -4.11 4.35 -5.90
N ARG A 98 -3.07 5.15 -6.15
CA ARG A 98 -2.50 5.36 -7.48
C ARG A 98 -1.09 4.77 -7.54
N PRO A 99 -0.93 3.48 -7.90
CA PRO A 99 0.35 2.79 -7.86
C PRO A 99 1.44 3.52 -8.64
N GLY A 100 1.22 3.75 -9.93
CA GLY A 100 2.21 4.42 -10.80
C GLY A 100 2.56 5.84 -10.36
N TRP A 101 1.61 6.60 -9.80
CA TRP A 101 1.92 7.92 -9.27
C TRP A 101 2.77 7.83 -8.01
N THR A 102 2.49 6.91 -7.10
CA THR A 102 3.28 6.66 -5.89
C THR A 102 4.72 6.27 -6.25
N VAL A 103 4.87 5.35 -7.20
CA VAL A 103 6.19 4.91 -7.68
C VAL A 103 6.97 6.06 -8.31
N ARG A 104 6.33 6.89 -9.15
CA ARG A 104 6.99 8.09 -9.70
C ARG A 104 7.48 9.05 -8.61
N ARG A 105 6.70 9.24 -7.54
CA ARG A 105 7.11 10.08 -6.39
C ARG A 105 8.32 9.48 -5.67
N TRP A 106 8.34 8.18 -5.45
CA TRP A 106 9.50 7.50 -4.88
C TRP A 106 10.74 7.62 -5.78
N LEU A 107 10.58 7.45 -7.10
CA LEU A 107 11.68 7.61 -8.06
C LEU A 107 12.21 9.04 -8.15
N ALA A 108 11.38 10.04 -7.87
CA ALA A 108 11.78 11.44 -7.81
C ALA A 108 12.42 11.83 -6.45
N SER A 109 12.32 10.95 -5.44
CA SER A 109 12.84 11.21 -4.09
C SER A 109 14.30 10.75 -3.96
N PRO A 110 15.23 11.62 -3.52
CA PRO A 110 16.62 11.24 -3.29
C PRO A 110 16.79 10.09 -2.29
N GLY A 111 15.90 9.96 -1.30
CA GLY A 111 15.96 8.90 -0.30
C GLY A 111 15.42 7.56 -0.78
N HIS A 112 14.41 7.57 -1.67
CA HIS A 112 13.75 6.33 -2.13
C HIS A 112 14.31 5.80 -3.45
N ARG A 113 14.70 6.68 -4.38
CA ARG A 113 15.23 6.27 -5.69
C ARG A 113 16.38 5.26 -5.60
N PRO A 114 17.40 5.44 -4.74
CA PRO A 114 18.51 4.49 -4.64
C PRO A 114 18.06 3.10 -4.16
N LEU A 115 16.98 3.00 -3.37
CA LEU A 115 16.43 1.72 -2.95
C LEU A 115 15.76 1.00 -4.12
N LEU A 116 14.87 1.69 -4.87
CA LEU A 116 14.14 1.11 -5.98
C LEU A 116 15.09 0.66 -7.12
N LEU A 117 16.13 1.42 -7.37
CA LEU A 117 17.13 1.15 -8.41
C LEU A 117 18.40 0.44 -7.90
N SER A 118 18.37 -0.09 -6.68
CA SER A 118 19.49 -0.88 -6.17
C SER A 118 19.61 -2.22 -6.89
N PRO A 119 20.79 -2.56 -7.44
CA PRO A 119 21.03 -3.89 -7.99
C PRO A 119 21.08 -4.98 -6.92
N GLY A 120 21.16 -4.59 -5.64
CA GLY A 120 21.27 -5.54 -4.52
C GLY A 120 19.94 -6.14 -4.06
N PHE A 121 18.77 -5.61 -4.48
CA PHE A 121 17.48 -6.21 -4.19
C PHE A 121 17.03 -7.15 -5.30
N ARG A 122 16.27 -8.20 -4.93
CA ARG A 122 15.77 -9.24 -5.84
C ARG A 122 14.26 -9.44 -5.74
N GLN A 123 13.67 -9.04 -4.62
CA GLN A 123 12.26 -9.26 -4.32
C GLN A 123 11.64 -7.98 -3.77
N ALA A 124 10.34 -7.81 -4.01
CA ALA A 124 9.57 -6.73 -3.43
C ALA A 124 8.16 -7.19 -3.07
N GLY A 125 7.55 -6.47 -2.14
CA GLY A 125 6.13 -6.56 -1.85
C GLY A 125 5.61 -5.19 -1.44
N ALA A 126 4.43 -4.83 -1.89
CA ALA A 126 3.81 -3.55 -1.59
C ALA A 126 2.39 -3.73 -1.07
N ALA A 127 1.93 -2.77 -0.30
CA ALA A 127 0.54 -2.67 0.11
C ALA A 127 0.09 -1.22 0.20
N ALA A 128 -1.21 -1.01 -0.05
CA ALA A 128 -1.89 0.27 0.14
C ALA A 128 -3.07 0.06 1.09
N VAL A 129 -3.07 0.73 2.22
CA VAL A 129 -4.15 0.72 3.20
C VAL A 129 -4.87 2.05 3.18
N GLN A 130 -6.20 2.00 3.04
CA GLN A 130 -7.07 3.16 3.06
C GLN A 130 -7.78 3.25 4.41
N GLY A 131 -7.84 4.45 4.97
CA GLY A 131 -8.48 4.66 6.27
C GLY A 131 -8.54 6.12 6.69
N ARG A 132 -8.63 6.32 8.00
CA ARG A 132 -8.47 7.62 8.62
C ARG A 132 -7.11 7.70 9.31
N PHE A 133 -6.26 8.59 8.85
CA PHE A 133 -5.00 8.93 9.50
C PHE A 133 -5.19 10.29 10.21
N ASN A 134 -5.12 10.29 11.53
CA ASN A 134 -5.38 11.48 12.35
C ASN A 134 -6.68 12.22 11.94
N GLY A 135 -7.78 11.45 11.80
CA GLY A 135 -9.10 11.96 11.44
C GLY A 135 -9.33 12.24 9.95
N ARG A 136 -8.29 12.28 9.11
CA ARG A 136 -8.40 12.59 7.67
C ARG A 136 -8.40 11.31 6.83
N ARG A 137 -9.25 11.25 5.82
CA ARG A 137 -9.23 10.15 4.84
C ARG A 137 -7.86 10.13 4.14
N SER A 138 -7.17 9.01 4.19
CA SER A 138 -5.83 8.85 3.65
C SER A 138 -5.60 7.46 3.09
N THR A 139 -4.60 7.34 2.22
CA THR A 139 -4.05 6.09 1.76
C THR A 139 -2.58 6.04 2.15
N VAL A 140 -2.19 5.03 2.92
CA VAL A 140 -0.80 4.75 3.28
C VAL A 140 -0.30 3.63 2.38
N TRP A 141 0.83 3.88 1.72
CA TRP A 141 1.59 2.92 0.95
C TRP A 141 2.85 2.49 1.70
N VAL A 142 3.10 1.21 1.70
CA VAL A 142 4.37 0.62 2.14
C VAL A 142 4.86 -0.30 1.02
N LEU A 143 6.12 -0.14 0.63
CA LEU A 143 6.87 -1.05 -0.23
C LEU A 143 8.05 -1.57 0.59
N GLN A 144 8.23 -2.87 0.63
CA GLN A 144 9.42 -3.48 1.19
C GLN A 144 10.17 -4.26 0.13
N LEU A 145 11.49 -4.15 0.17
CA LEU A 145 12.45 -4.73 -0.75
C LEU A 145 13.30 -5.73 0.01
N GLY A 146 13.68 -6.83 -0.62
CA GLY A 146 14.46 -7.88 0.02
C GLY A 146 15.47 -8.55 -0.90
N ALA A 147 16.57 -9.01 -0.27
CA ALA A 147 17.54 -9.94 -0.86
C ALA A 147 17.91 -11.00 0.19
N ARG A 148 18.09 -12.24 -0.27
CA ARG A 148 18.56 -13.39 0.52
C ARG A 148 20.05 -13.61 0.38
#